data_c09e699667f9bd303c089b7b034d1eb9
#
_entry.id   c09e699667f9bd303c089b7b034d1eb9
#
_cell.length_a   1.000
_cell.length_b   1.000
_cell.length_c   1.000
_cell.angle_alpha   90.00
_cell.angle_beta   90.00
_cell.angle_gamma   90.00
#
_symmetry.space_group_name_H-M   'P 1'
#
loop_
_entity.id
_entity.type
_entity.pdbx_description
1 polymer ?
#
loop_
_entity_poly.entity_id
_entity_poly.type
_entity_poly.pdbx_seq_one_letter_code
_entity_poly.pdbx_strand_id
1 'polypeptide(L)' 'MDTNAIFEEIIALLKKAEPEELDWIYIFLQTYFAEKLKKRP' A
#
# COMPACT_ATOMS: atom_id res chain seq x y z
N MET A 1 14.25 -5.85 -9.48
CA MET A 1 14.41 -5.37 -8.11
C MET A 1 13.89 -6.42 -7.14
N ASP A 2 14.62 -6.64 -6.08
CA ASP A 2 14.22 -7.63 -5.09
C ASP A 2 12.95 -7.20 -4.34
N THR A 3 12.05 -8.15 -4.09
CA THR A 3 10.78 -7.88 -3.41
C THR A 3 10.99 -7.23 -2.05
N ASN A 4 11.99 -7.69 -1.31
CA ASN A 4 12.29 -7.11 0.00
C ASN A 4 12.75 -5.67 -0.12
N ALA A 5 13.52 -5.36 -1.15
CA ALA A 5 13.98 -3.98 -1.37
C ALA A 5 12.80 -3.06 -1.69
N ILE A 6 11.87 -3.56 -2.49
CA ILE A 6 10.66 -2.79 -2.82
C ILE A 6 9.83 -2.54 -1.57
N PHE A 7 9.67 -3.57 -0.75
CA PHE A 7 8.90 -3.46 0.48
C PHE A 7 9.50 -2.42 1.42
N GLU A 8 10.81 -2.43 1.58
CA GLU A 8 11.50 -1.46 2.43
C GLU A 8 11.37 -0.04 1.90
N GLU A 9 11.41 0.11 0.57
CA GLU A 9 11.22 1.42 -0.05
C GLU A 9 9.82 1.96 0.23
N ILE A 10 8.82 1.10 0.13
CA ILE A 10 7.44 1.49 0.40
C ILE A 10 7.29 1.95 1.84
N ILE A 11 7.88 1.21 2.78
CA ILE A 11 7.82 1.57 4.19
C ILE A 11 8.50 2.92 4.42
N ALA A 12 9.64 3.13 3.78
CA ALA A 12 10.37 4.40 3.92
C ALA A 12 9.53 5.57 3.42
N LEU A 13 8.84 5.38 2.30
CA LEU A 13 7.97 6.41 1.76
C LEU A 13 6.79 6.69 2.68
N LEU A 14 6.21 5.64 3.24
CA LEU A 14 5.08 5.79 4.16
C LEU A 14 5.47 6.55 5.42
N LYS A 15 6.69 6.37 5.88
CA LYS A 15 7.17 7.08 7.05
C LYS A 15 7.33 8.58 6.80
N LYS A 16 7.46 8.98 5.56
CA LYS A 16 7.55 10.39 5.18
C LYS A 16 6.19 11.03 4.95
N ALA A 17 5.16 10.22 4.86
CA ALA A 17 3.80 10.72 4.60
C ALA A 17 3.22 11.37 5.84
N GLU A 18 2.39 12.39 5.63
CA GLU A 18 1.67 13.03 6.71
C GLU A 18 0.48 12.17 7.12
N PRO A 19 -0.05 12.35 8.34
CA PRO A 19 -1.19 11.52 8.79
C PRO A 19 -2.39 11.53 7.85
N GLU A 20 -2.69 12.68 7.26
CA GLU A 20 -3.79 12.78 6.29
C GLU A 20 -3.53 11.91 5.07
N GLU A 21 -2.28 11.90 4.62
CA GLU A 21 -1.91 11.12 3.46
C GLU A 21 -1.99 9.63 3.75
N LEU A 22 -1.64 9.24 4.97
CA LEU A 22 -1.72 7.83 5.36
C LEU A 22 -3.15 7.32 5.31
N ASP A 23 -4.11 8.15 5.67
CA ASP A 23 -5.52 7.77 5.65
C ASP A 23 -5.97 7.37 4.25
N TRP A 24 -5.74 8.21 3.26
CA TRP A 24 -6.21 7.88 1.92
C TRP A 24 -5.34 6.81 1.25
N ILE A 25 -4.07 6.70 1.62
CA ILE A 25 -3.24 5.60 1.13
C ILE A 25 -3.79 4.28 1.64
N TYR A 26 -4.17 4.24 2.91
CA TYR A 26 -4.74 3.06 3.53
C TYR A 26 -6.04 2.66 2.82
N ILE A 27 -6.91 3.63 2.57
CA ILE A 27 -8.17 3.36 1.86
C ILE A 27 -7.90 2.84 0.46
N PHE A 28 -6.93 3.43 -0.23
CA PHE A 28 -6.56 3.00 -1.57
C PHE A 28 -6.10 1.54 -1.57
N LEU A 29 -5.23 1.19 -0.62
CA LEU A 29 -4.73 -0.18 -0.52
C LEU A 29 -5.84 -1.17 -0.18
N GLN A 30 -6.72 -0.80 0.73
CA GLN A 30 -7.85 -1.66 1.08
C GLN A 30 -8.74 -1.92 -0.12
N THR A 31 -9.06 -0.87 -0.86
CA THR A 31 -9.91 -1.00 -2.04
C THR A 31 -9.25 -1.88 -3.09
N TYR A 32 -7.97 -1.65 -3.32
CA TYR A 32 -7.22 -2.42 -4.30
C TYR A 32 -7.24 -3.90 -3.97
N PHE A 33 -6.92 -4.25 -2.73
CA PHE A 33 -6.85 -5.65 -2.34
C PHE A 33 -8.23 -6.30 -2.22
N ALA A 34 -9.23 -5.54 -1.83
CA ALA A 34 -10.59 -6.06 -1.76
C ALA A 34 -11.07 -6.46 -3.15
N GLU A 35 -10.81 -5.63 -4.15
CA GLU A 35 -11.20 -5.94 -5.52
C GLU A 35 -10.42 -7.10 -6.08
N LYS A 36 -9.13 -7.15 -5.78
CA LYS A 36 -8.28 -8.22 -6.25
C LYS A 36 -8.75 -9.58 -5.71
N LEU A 37 -9.14 -9.60 -4.44
CA LEU A 37 -9.63 -10.83 -3.82
C LEU A 37 -10.99 -11.24 -4.37
N LYS A 38 -11.84 -10.29 -4.70
CA LYS A 38 -13.15 -10.58 -5.27
C LYS A 38 -13.07 -11.22 -6.63
N LYS A 39 -12.00 -10.94 -7.37
CA LYS A 39 -11.85 -11.46 -8.72
C LYS A 39 -11.25 -12.86 -8.78
N ARG A 40 -10.98 -13.43 -7.65
CA ARG A 40 -10.44 -14.79 -7.61
C ARG A 40 -11.52 -15.79 -8.07
N PRO A 41 -11.13 -16.71 -8.95
CA PRO A 41 -12.07 -17.75 -9.39
C PRO A 41 -12.38 -18.74 -8.29
#